data_cee0121b4f8885e1e6c02c9c6ed0e2e6
#
_entry.id   cee0121b4f8885e1e6c02c9c6ed0e2e6
#
_cell.length_a   1.000
_cell.length_b   1.000
_cell.length_c   1.000
_cell.angle_alpha   90.00
_cell.angle_beta   90.00
_cell.angle_gamma   90.00
#
_symmetry.space_group_name_H-M   'P 1'
#
loop_
_entity.id
_entity.type
_entity.pdbx_description
1 polymer ?
#
loop_
_entity_poly.entity_id
_entity_poly.type
_entity_poly.pdbx_seq_one_letter_code
_entity_poly.pdbx_strand_id
1 'polypeptide(L)'
;MIMDKYVEASRRLIDFLDSNPSPFHVVNALSKMYEKAGFKRLCEKDKFDVVKGGDYYVTRNNSAIIAFRVPKADFKGFNITSAHSDSPTFKIKANAEINVEKNFVKLNVEKYGGMLMAPWFDRPLGIAGRVMVKNGKKIEERLLHIDRDIVMMPNLAIHMNREANEGYKYNAQNDTQPVFAEIGSNVTLYDIVAKELGIAKEDILDTDLFLSNRVKGTLWGAENEFIAAGRLDDLQCVFAGAESIVEAKNKNNIIVHCVFDNEEVGSGTKQGAASTFLKDVLVRVNKALGGDEESYHQAVARSFMVSADNAHSVHPNYTEKADPCNRPVVNKGVVIKYNANQKYTTDAVSGAVFREICAEAKVPVQTFVNRSDAAGGSTLGNISNTQVSLNAVDIGMAQWAMHSPYESGGVKDTYYLEAAMKQFFKTDISARLA
;
A
#
# COMPACT_ATOMS: atom_id res chain seq x y z
N MET A 1 -3.70 10.94 28.52
CA MET A 1 -3.92 9.47 28.49
C MET A 1 -4.77 8.97 27.30
N ILE A 2 -5.99 9.49 27.03
CA ILE A 2 -6.80 8.97 25.89
C ILE A 2 -6.27 9.44 24.54
N MET A 3 -5.79 10.68 24.44
CA MET A 3 -5.21 11.21 23.19
C MET A 3 -3.84 10.57 22.87
N ASP A 4 -3.08 10.19 23.88
CA ASP A 4 -1.71 9.67 23.73
C ASP A 4 -1.64 8.42 22.83
N LYS A 5 -2.56 7.45 22.99
CA LYS A 5 -2.55 6.22 22.18
C LYS A 5 -2.82 6.46 20.68
N TYR A 6 -3.63 7.46 20.33
CA TYR A 6 -3.90 7.82 18.95
C TYR A 6 -2.68 8.49 18.31
N VAL A 7 -2.09 9.43 19.06
CA VAL A 7 -0.86 10.11 18.64
C VAL A 7 0.29 9.12 18.50
N GLU A 8 0.42 8.16 19.42
CA GLU A 8 1.45 7.12 19.39
C GLU A 8 1.29 6.23 18.14
N ALA A 9 0.07 5.73 17.84
CA ALA A 9 -0.20 4.96 16.65
C ALA A 9 0.11 5.75 15.37
N SER A 10 -0.29 7.02 15.31
CA SER A 10 0.00 7.90 14.18
C SER A 10 1.50 8.16 13.99
N ARG A 11 2.25 8.35 15.08
CA ARG A 11 3.72 8.53 14.98
C ARG A 11 4.41 7.28 14.48
N ARG A 12 4.03 6.09 14.96
CA ARG A 12 4.57 4.82 14.43
C ARG A 12 4.26 4.64 12.94
N LEU A 13 3.04 5.03 12.50
CA LEU A 13 2.69 5.04 11.09
C LEU A 13 3.57 6.02 10.30
N ILE A 14 3.72 7.27 10.77
CA ILE A 14 4.55 8.30 10.11
C ILE A 14 6.00 7.81 9.96
N ASP A 15 6.58 7.23 11.00
CA ASP A 15 7.93 6.67 10.96
C ASP A 15 8.04 5.55 9.90
N PHE A 16 7.01 4.70 9.80
CA PHE A 16 6.93 3.66 8.77
C PHE A 16 6.83 4.26 7.36
N LEU A 17 5.96 5.24 7.15
CA LEU A 17 5.79 5.93 5.86
C LEU A 17 7.09 6.61 5.41
N ASP A 18 7.70 7.37 6.30
CA ASP A 18 8.92 8.15 6.00
C ASP A 18 10.13 7.27 5.67
N SER A 19 10.17 6.07 6.24
CA SER A 19 11.27 5.12 6.05
C SER A 19 11.11 4.22 4.81
N ASN A 20 9.92 4.16 4.20
CA ASN A 20 9.60 3.20 3.14
C ASN A 20 9.10 3.89 1.85
N PRO A 21 10.01 4.49 1.06
CA PRO A 21 9.67 5.33 -0.08
C PRO A 21 9.24 4.56 -1.35
N SER A 22 9.33 3.23 -1.38
CA SER A 22 8.92 2.41 -2.52
C SER A 22 8.39 1.05 -2.07
N PRO A 23 7.63 0.31 -2.91
CA PRO A 23 7.10 -1.01 -2.56
C PRO A 23 8.19 -2.01 -2.14
N PHE A 24 9.39 -1.91 -2.71
CA PHE A 24 10.52 -2.77 -2.34
C PHE A 24 11.01 -2.48 -0.92
N HIS A 25 11.03 -1.21 -0.49
CA HIS A 25 11.37 -0.82 0.88
C HIS A 25 10.28 -1.29 1.86
N VAL A 26 9.01 -1.16 1.49
CA VAL A 26 7.87 -1.65 2.28
C VAL A 26 8.01 -3.14 2.57
N VAL A 27 8.20 -3.97 1.55
CA VAL A 27 8.34 -5.43 1.72
C VAL A 27 9.58 -5.79 2.52
N ASN A 28 10.69 -5.08 2.34
CA ASN A 28 11.90 -5.27 3.15
C ASN A 28 11.65 -4.92 4.63
N ALA A 29 10.95 -3.84 4.92
CA ALA A 29 10.60 -3.43 6.28
C ALA A 29 9.65 -4.44 6.95
N LEU A 30 8.61 -4.90 6.23
CA LEU A 30 7.69 -5.93 6.69
C LEU A 30 8.41 -7.26 6.94
N SER A 31 9.32 -7.67 6.05
CA SER A 31 10.12 -8.88 6.23
C SER A 31 10.91 -8.82 7.54
N LYS A 32 11.60 -7.70 7.80
CA LYS A 32 12.34 -7.49 9.06
C LYS A 32 11.43 -7.47 10.29
N MET A 33 10.24 -6.86 10.18
CA MET A 33 9.24 -6.85 11.26
C MET A 33 8.79 -8.28 11.59
N TYR A 34 8.47 -9.07 10.57
CA TYR A 34 8.04 -10.46 10.74
C TYR A 34 9.16 -11.35 11.29
N GLU A 35 10.39 -11.23 10.78
CA GLU A 35 11.57 -11.96 11.30
C GLU A 35 11.81 -11.64 12.78
N LYS A 36 11.75 -10.35 13.15
CA LYS A 36 11.87 -9.93 14.56
C LYS A 36 10.76 -10.51 15.45
N ALA A 37 9.55 -10.71 14.89
CA ALA A 37 8.43 -11.35 15.58
C ALA A 37 8.48 -12.90 15.57
N GLY A 38 9.51 -13.48 14.96
CA GLY A 38 9.73 -14.94 14.93
C GLY A 38 9.10 -15.68 13.75
N PHE A 39 8.59 -14.96 12.75
CA PHE A 39 8.11 -15.57 11.52
C PHE A 39 9.28 -16.12 10.70
N LYS A 40 9.07 -17.27 10.08
CA LYS A 40 10.05 -17.92 9.21
C LYS A 40 9.76 -17.59 7.75
N ARG A 41 10.79 -17.18 7.01
CA ARG A 41 10.68 -16.98 5.57
C ARG A 41 10.54 -18.32 4.84
N LEU A 42 9.56 -18.42 3.94
CA LEU A 42 9.42 -19.50 2.98
C LEU A 42 9.80 -19.00 1.58
N CYS A 43 10.40 -19.87 0.78
CA CYS A 43 10.74 -19.58 -0.60
C CYS A 43 9.74 -20.26 -1.53
N GLU A 44 9.20 -19.54 -2.51
CA GLU A 44 8.24 -20.11 -3.48
C GLU A 44 8.87 -21.24 -4.32
N LYS A 45 10.19 -21.24 -4.51
CA LYS A 45 10.91 -22.28 -5.27
C LYS A 45 11.04 -23.58 -4.51
N ASP A 46 10.88 -23.55 -3.18
CA ASP A 46 11.08 -24.71 -2.32
C ASP A 46 9.74 -25.29 -1.85
N LYS A 47 9.74 -26.53 -1.35
CA LYS A 47 8.59 -27.10 -0.66
C LYS A 47 8.30 -26.29 0.60
N PHE A 48 7.02 -25.98 0.84
CA PHE A 48 6.63 -25.32 2.09
C PHE A 48 6.72 -26.31 3.27
N ASP A 49 7.60 -25.99 4.20
CA ASP A 49 7.71 -26.70 5.48
C ASP A 49 6.90 -25.95 6.54
N VAL A 50 5.60 -26.21 6.56
CA VAL A 50 4.62 -25.55 7.43
C VAL A 50 4.11 -26.54 8.46
N VAL A 51 4.13 -26.13 9.74
CA VAL A 51 3.64 -26.95 10.86
C VAL A 51 2.61 -26.18 11.69
N LYS A 52 1.77 -26.90 12.42
CA LYS A 52 0.81 -26.33 13.38
C LYS A 52 1.53 -25.49 14.43
N GLY A 53 1.00 -24.31 14.73
CA GLY A 53 1.57 -23.34 15.66
C GLY A 53 2.75 -22.54 15.11
N GLY A 54 3.10 -22.69 13.83
CA GLY A 54 4.16 -21.94 13.17
C GLY A 54 3.69 -20.61 12.57
N ASP A 55 4.62 -19.68 12.44
CA ASP A 55 4.42 -18.34 11.87
C ASP A 55 5.37 -18.19 10.67
N TYR A 56 4.86 -17.75 9.52
CA TYR A 56 5.59 -17.73 8.25
C TYR A 56 5.31 -16.52 7.41
N TYR A 57 6.22 -16.18 6.48
CA TYR A 57 5.97 -15.24 5.42
C TYR A 57 6.61 -15.66 4.08
N VAL A 58 6.04 -15.18 2.99
CA VAL A 58 6.49 -15.41 1.61
C VAL A 58 6.53 -14.08 0.88
N THR A 59 7.55 -13.84 0.05
CA THR A 59 7.62 -12.65 -0.81
C THR A 59 7.55 -13.04 -2.27
N ARG A 60 6.90 -12.22 -3.10
CA ARG A 60 6.91 -12.31 -4.56
C ARG A 60 7.41 -11.00 -5.15
N ASN A 61 8.36 -11.06 -6.07
CA ASN A 61 9.01 -9.89 -6.69
C ASN A 61 9.70 -8.93 -5.70
N ASN A 62 9.83 -9.28 -4.41
CA ASN A 62 10.24 -8.41 -3.30
C ASN A 62 9.44 -7.09 -3.20
N SER A 63 8.25 -7.04 -3.80
CA SER A 63 7.32 -5.92 -3.75
C SER A 63 5.92 -6.32 -3.26
N ALA A 64 5.65 -7.63 -3.14
CA ALA A 64 4.47 -8.20 -2.50
C ALA A 64 4.88 -9.21 -1.43
N ILE A 65 4.09 -9.34 -0.35
CA ILE A 65 4.37 -10.21 0.78
C ILE A 65 3.08 -10.78 1.37
N ILE A 66 3.11 -12.05 1.75
CA ILE A 66 2.03 -12.70 2.49
C ILE A 66 2.60 -13.28 3.77
N ALA A 67 2.14 -12.82 4.92
CA ALA A 67 2.44 -13.37 6.23
C ALA A 67 1.25 -14.17 6.77
N PHE A 68 1.50 -15.27 7.46
CA PHE A 68 0.44 -16.08 8.05
C PHE A 68 0.88 -16.79 9.33
N ARG A 69 -0.10 -17.04 10.20
CA ARG A 69 0.06 -17.76 11.46
C ARG A 69 -0.88 -18.95 11.50
N VAL A 70 -0.32 -20.11 11.76
CA VAL A 70 -1.05 -21.38 11.82
C VAL A 70 -1.46 -21.67 13.27
N PRO A 71 -2.75 -22.02 13.53
CA PRO A 71 -3.16 -22.44 14.88
C PRO A 71 -2.49 -23.76 15.30
N LYS A 72 -2.48 -24.04 16.60
CA LYS A 72 -1.98 -25.31 17.13
C LYS A 72 -2.93 -26.49 16.86
N ALA A 73 -4.22 -26.22 16.73
CA ALA A 73 -5.25 -27.18 16.34
C ALA A 73 -5.41 -27.28 14.82
N ASP A 74 -6.26 -28.18 14.35
CA ASP A 74 -6.67 -28.19 12.96
C ASP A 74 -7.43 -26.92 12.61
N PHE A 75 -7.05 -26.29 11.51
CA PHE A 75 -7.70 -25.06 11.09
C PHE A 75 -9.00 -25.33 10.33
N LYS A 76 -9.92 -24.36 10.40
CA LYS A 76 -11.23 -24.46 9.74
C LYS A 76 -11.30 -23.61 8.47
N GLY A 77 -10.63 -22.47 8.47
CA GLY A 77 -10.64 -21.48 7.39
C GLY A 77 -9.53 -20.44 7.57
N PHE A 78 -9.60 -19.38 6.78
CA PHE A 78 -8.61 -18.29 6.77
C PHE A 78 -9.29 -16.96 7.13
N ASN A 79 -8.66 -16.21 8.06
CA ASN A 79 -8.96 -14.80 8.28
C ASN A 79 -7.93 -13.98 7.53
N ILE A 80 -8.30 -13.36 6.43
CA ILE A 80 -7.38 -12.69 5.52
C ILE A 80 -7.57 -11.17 5.60
N THR A 81 -6.51 -10.41 5.78
CA THR A 81 -6.49 -8.98 5.47
C THR A 81 -5.65 -8.75 4.22
N SER A 82 -6.06 -7.83 3.35
CA SER A 82 -5.28 -7.44 2.17
C SER A 82 -5.14 -5.93 2.07
N ALA A 83 -3.98 -5.48 1.56
CA ALA A 83 -3.61 -4.09 1.34
C ALA A 83 -2.59 -4.02 0.19
N HIS A 84 -2.13 -2.84 -0.24
CA HIS A 84 -1.13 -2.71 -1.29
C HIS A 84 0.10 -1.88 -0.90
N SER A 85 1.25 -2.22 -1.50
CA SER A 85 2.55 -1.64 -1.17
C SER A 85 2.94 -0.45 -2.03
N ASP A 86 2.33 -0.30 -3.20
CA ASP A 86 2.60 0.75 -4.17
C ASP A 86 1.78 2.02 -3.88
N SER A 87 2.15 3.10 -4.51
CA SER A 87 1.48 4.40 -4.41
C SER A 87 1.78 5.21 -5.66
N PRO A 88 0.91 6.16 -6.07
CA PRO A 88 1.14 6.96 -7.26
C PRO A 88 2.42 7.79 -7.17
N THR A 89 3.23 7.73 -8.22
CA THR A 89 4.50 8.45 -8.31
C THR A 89 4.96 8.58 -9.77
N PHE A 90 6.17 9.05 -10.00
CA PHE A 90 6.82 9.06 -11.30
C PHE A 90 7.92 7.99 -11.34
N LYS A 91 7.82 7.07 -12.31
CA LYS A 91 8.86 6.07 -12.58
C LYS A 91 9.90 6.63 -13.54
N ILE A 92 11.18 6.44 -13.25
CA ILE A 92 12.28 6.79 -14.14
C ILE A 92 12.35 5.73 -15.24
N LYS A 93 12.36 6.17 -16.50
CA LYS A 93 12.45 5.29 -17.68
C LYS A 93 13.87 4.75 -17.87
N ALA A 94 14.00 3.65 -18.63
CA ALA A 94 15.28 2.97 -18.87
C ALA A 94 16.38 3.90 -19.40
N ASN A 95 16.07 4.76 -20.39
CA ASN A 95 16.94 5.84 -20.82
C ASN A 95 16.62 7.08 -20.00
N ALA A 96 17.31 7.24 -18.87
CA ALA A 96 16.93 8.12 -17.78
C ALA A 96 17.15 9.60 -18.04
N GLU A 97 18.02 10.01 -18.97
CA GLU A 97 18.46 11.39 -19.11
C GLU A 97 18.06 12.01 -20.45
N ILE A 98 17.62 13.26 -20.41
CA ILE A 98 17.24 14.07 -21.58
C ILE A 98 18.03 15.38 -21.54
N ASN A 99 18.83 15.64 -22.58
CA ASN A 99 19.51 16.93 -22.75
C ASN A 99 18.55 17.96 -23.35
N VAL A 100 18.52 19.17 -22.78
CA VAL A 100 17.63 20.26 -23.20
C VAL A 100 18.44 21.53 -23.48
N GLU A 101 18.26 22.11 -24.66
CA GLU A 101 18.83 23.41 -25.12
C GLU A 101 20.34 23.51 -24.91
N LYS A 102 21.07 22.40 -24.84
CA LYS A 102 22.51 22.35 -24.54
C LYS A 102 22.88 23.00 -23.20
N ASN A 103 21.92 23.16 -22.28
CA ASN A 103 22.12 23.80 -20.99
C ASN A 103 21.77 22.89 -19.83
N PHE A 104 20.72 22.06 -19.96
CA PHE A 104 20.17 21.30 -18.85
C PHE A 104 20.05 19.81 -19.16
N VAL A 105 20.11 19.01 -18.11
CA VAL A 105 19.75 17.59 -18.12
C VAL A 105 18.48 17.43 -17.28
N LYS A 106 17.44 16.78 -17.84
CA LYS A 106 16.23 16.36 -17.15
C LYS A 106 16.22 14.84 -16.99
N LEU A 107 15.49 14.34 -16.01
CA LEU A 107 15.17 12.91 -15.96
C LEU A 107 13.93 12.62 -16.79
N ASN A 108 13.98 11.53 -17.55
CA ASN A 108 12.90 11.00 -18.36
C ASN A 108 12.01 10.13 -17.47
N VAL A 109 10.84 10.63 -17.11
CA VAL A 109 9.92 9.94 -16.21
C VAL A 109 8.56 9.69 -16.88
N GLU A 110 7.82 8.75 -16.33
CA GLU A 110 6.42 8.50 -16.66
C GLU A 110 5.58 8.36 -15.41
N LYS A 111 4.28 8.65 -15.51
CA LYS A 111 3.36 8.48 -14.39
C LYS A 111 3.21 6.99 -14.06
N TYR A 112 3.26 6.70 -12.78
CA TYR A 112 2.84 5.43 -12.21
C TYR A 112 1.56 5.67 -11.40
N GLY A 113 0.44 5.11 -11.87
CA GLY A 113 -0.87 5.30 -11.28
C GLY A 113 -1.57 6.62 -11.63
N GLY A 114 -2.76 6.76 -11.09
CA GLY A 114 -3.58 7.97 -11.18
C GLY A 114 -3.23 8.96 -10.08
N MET A 115 -2.66 10.14 -10.42
CA MET A 115 -2.14 11.08 -9.44
C MET A 115 -2.66 12.51 -9.61
N LEU A 116 -2.62 13.27 -8.53
CA LEU A 116 -2.67 14.73 -8.56
C LEU A 116 -1.28 15.24 -8.97
N MET A 117 -1.13 15.79 -10.19
CA MET A 117 0.19 16.23 -10.69
C MET A 117 0.65 17.54 -10.06
N ALA A 118 -0.24 18.51 -9.87
CA ALA A 118 0.10 19.84 -9.35
C ALA A 118 0.95 19.82 -8.06
N PRO A 119 0.67 18.97 -7.06
CA PRO A 119 1.44 18.98 -5.83
C PRO A 119 2.89 18.47 -5.96
N TRP A 120 3.28 17.91 -7.11
CA TRP A 120 4.65 17.45 -7.36
C TRP A 120 5.62 18.58 -7.75
N PHE A 121 5.09 19.71 -8.19
CA PHE A 121 5.89 20.84 -8.63
C PHE A 121 6.46 21.66 -7.48
N ASP A 122 7.54 22.38 -7.76
CA ASP A 122 8.21 23.37 -6.89
C ASP A 122 8.65 22.80 -5.53
N ARG A 123 8.88 21.50 -5.48
CA ARG A 123 9.42 20.84 -4.28
C ARG A 123 10.62 19.97 -4.60
N PRO A 124 11.58 19.89 -3.69
CA PRO A 124 12.71 18.99 -3.87
C PRO A 124 12.25 17.54 -3.74
N LEU A 125 12.77 16.68 -4.62
CA LEU A 125 12.47 15.25 -4.68
C LEU A 125 13.75 14.43 -4.55
N GLY A 126 13.61 13.27 -3.93
CA GLY A 126 14.60 12.19 -3.90
C GLY A 126 14.31 11.13 -4.96
N ILE A 127 15.09 10.05 -4.92
CA ILE A 127 14.91 8.88 -5.79
C ILE A 127 15.00 7.63 -4.92
N ALA A 128 14.04 6.71 -5.10
CA ALA A 128 14.04 5.45 -4.37
C ALA A 128 13.57 4.29 -5.27
N GLY A 129 13.97 3.07 -4.92
CA GLY A 129 13.58 1.88 -5.65
C GLY A 129 14.57 0.75 -5.50
N ARG A 130 14.72 -0.05 -6.54
CA ARG A 130 15.70 -1.14 -6.59
C ARG A 130 16.62 -1.04 -7.80
N VAL A 131 17.80 -1.59 -7.66
CA VAL A 131 18.82 -1.71 -8.69
C VAL A 131 19.23 -3.18 -8.80
N MET A 132 19.21 -3.71 -10.01
CA MET A 132 19.71 -5.05 -10.30
C MET A 132 21.18 -4.95 -10.63
N VAL A 133 22.01 -5.62 -9.82
CA VAL A 133 23.47 -5.50 -9.86
C VAL A 133 24.10 -6.83 -10.22
N LYS A 134 25.10 -6.80 -11.08
CA LYS A 134 25.94 -7.95 -11.40
C LYS A 134 26.89 -8.25 -10.25
N ASN A 135 26.84 -9.45 -9.70
CA ASN A 135 27.79 -9.95 -8.71
C ASN A 135 28.37 -11.28 -9.18
N GLY A 136 29.48 -11.25 -9.90
CA GLY A 136 30.06 -12.40 -10.57
C GLY A 136 29.11 -12.99 -11.62
N LYS A 137 28.63 -14.21 -11.39
CA LYS A 137 27.61 -14.88 -12.26
C LYS A 137 26.17 -14.68 -11.78
N LYS A 138 25.99 -13.99 -10.65
CA LYS A 138 24.65 -13.76 -10.07
C LYS A 138 24.17 -12.35 -10.38
N ILE A 139 22.85 -12.21 -10.43
CA ILE A 139 22.16 -10.92 -10.44
C ILE A 139 21.55 -10.73 -9.06
N GLU A 140 21.92 -9.64 -8.39
CA GLU A 140 21.45 -9.32 -7.04
C GLU A 140 20.61 -8.04 -7.07
N GLU A 141 19.59 -8.01 -6.22
CA GLU A 141 18.80 -6.81 -5.95
C GLU A 141 19.47 -5.99 -4.85
N ARG A 142 19.59 -4.68 -5.07
CA ARG A 142 20.02 -3.70 -4.09
C ARG A 142 18.94 -2.62 -3.97
N LEU A 143 18.52 -2.31 -2.75
CA LEU A 143 17.62 -1.19 -2.48
C LEU A 143 18.39 0.12 -2.54
N LEU A 144 17.80 1.11 -3.20
CA LEU A 144 18.34 2.46 -3.31
C LEU A 144 17.38 3.47 -2.69
N HIS A 145 17.89 4.33 -1.81
CA HIS A 145 17.15 5.49 -1.30
C HIS A 145 18.09 6.70 -1.26
N ILE A 146 17.96 7.56 -2.27
CA ILE A 146 18.68 8.85 -2.31
C ILE A 146 17.78 9.86 -1.58
N ASP A 147 17.91 9.94 -0.25
CA ASP A 147 17.16 10.85 0.61
C ASP A 147 17.84 12.23 0.72
N ARG A 148 18.05 12.87 -0.43
CA ARG A 148 18.50 14.25 -0.55
C ARG A 148 17.81 14.94 -1.72
N ASP A 149 17.86 16.28 -1.75
CA ASP A 149 17.29 17.08 -2.82
C ASP A 149 18.12 16.88 -4.09
N ILE A 150 17.59 16.11 -5.05
CA ILE A 150 18.36 15.73 -6.24
C ILE A 150 17.68 16.13 -7.54
N VAL A 151 16.37 16.25 -7.56
CA VAL A 151 15.59 16.71 -8.71
C VAL A 151 14.44 17.62 -8.29
N MET A 152 13.96 18.42 -9.20
CA MET A 152 12.78 19.28 -9.02
C MET A 152 12.05 19.45 -10.35
N MET A 153 10.71 19.54 -10.28
CA MET A 153 9.86 19.95 -11.38
C MET A 153 9.47 21.41 -11.18
N PRO A 154 10.17 22.40 -11.76
CA PRO A 154 9.82 23.80 -11.62
C PRO A 154 8.56 24.12 -12.44
N ASN A 155 7.61 24.84 -11.84
CA ASN A 155 6.48 25.40 -12.58
C ASN A 155 6.93 26.44 -13.58
N LEU A 156 6.15 26.60 -14.66
CA LEU A 156 6.29 27.74 -15.53
C LEU A 156 5.79 29.00 -14.80
N ALA A 157 6.55 30.09 -14.85
CA ALA A 157 6.18 31.31 -14.17
C ALA A 157 4.81 31.82 -14.64
N ILE A 158 4.03 32.38 -13.72
CA ILE A 158 2.68 32.89 -14.00
C ILE A 158 2.63 33.89 -15.18
N HIS A 159 3.72 34.64 -15.39
CA HIS A 159 3.84 35.58 -16.50
C HIS A 159 3.85 34.91 -17.88
N MET A 160 4.26 33.65 -17.94
CA MET A 160 4.31 32.83 -19.17
C MET A 160 3.16 31.80 -19.24
N ASN A 161 2.40 31.65 -18.16
CA ASN A 161 1.24 30.76 -18.07
C ASN A 161 0.13 31.46 -17.25
N ARG A 162 -0.51 32.48 -17.83
CA ARG A 162 -1.50 33.31 -17.13
C ARG A 162 -2.77 32.53 -16.74
N GLU A 163 -3.06 31.42 -17.41
CA GLU A 163 -4.21 30.55 -17.17
C GLU A 163 -3.93 29.46 -16.10
N ALA A 164 -2.76 29.49 -15.46
CA ALA A 164 -2.35 28.45 -14.49
C ALA A 164 -3.38 28.24 -13.36
N ASN A 165 -4.08 29.30 -12.94
CA ASN A 165 -5.10 29.24 -11.89
C ASN A 165 -6.54 29.04 -12.41
N GLU A 166 -6.73 28.90 -13.72
CA GLU A 166 -8.05 28.79 -14.37
C GLU A 166 -8.36 27.36 -14.83
N GLY A 167 -7.63 26.36 -14.32
CA GLY A 167 -7.83 24.95 -14.67
C GLY A 167 -6.80 24.42 -15.68
N TYR A 168 -5.52 24.71 -15.47
CA TYR A 168 -4.43 24.22 -16.31
C TYR A 168 -4.39 22.70 -16.40
N LYS A 169 -4.34 22.17 -17.63
CA LYS A 169 -4.27 20.74 -17.90
C LYS A 169 -2.82 20.32 -18.10
N TYR A 170 -2.24 19.69 -17.09
CA TYR A 170 -0.87 19.18 -17.16
C TYR A 170 -0.68 18.10 -18.24
N ASN A 171 0.37 18.24 -19.04
CA ASN A 171 0.86 17.25 -19.97
C ASN A 171 2.02 16.48 -19.33
N ALA A 172 1.84 15.17 -19.08
CA ALA A 172 2.84 14.37 -18.40
C ALA A 172 4.18 14.27 -19.13
N GLN A 173 4.21 14.39 -20.48
CA GLN A 173 5.47 14.34 -21.23
C GLN A 173 6.21 15.69 -21.21
N ASN A 174 5.49 16.78 -21.24
CA ASN A 174 6.10 18.11 -21.37
C ASN A 174 6.38 18.77 -20.03
N ASP A 175 5.43 18.65 -19.08
CA ASP A 175 5.45 19.44 -17.84
C ASP A 175 6.18 18.73 -16.69
N THR A 176 6.21 17.38 -16.67
CA THR A 176 6.61 16.63 -15.47
C THR A 176 8.02 16.02 -15.52
N GLN A 177 8.85 16.40 -16.49
CA GLN A 177 10.23 15.92 -16.57
C GLN A 177 11.11 16.74 -15.62
N PRO A 178 11.60 16.19 -14.48
CA PRO A 178 12.30 16.98 -13.48
C PRO A 178 13.70 17.39 -13.95
N VAL A 179 14.11 18.59 -13.59
CA VAL A 179 15.49 19.06 -13.80
C VAL A 179 16.42 18.31 -12.85
N PHE A 180 17.53 17.84 -13.39
CA PHE A 180 18.51 17.02 -12.68
C PHE A 180 19.89 17.66 -12.61
N ALA A 181 20.40 18.22 -13.70
CA ALA A 181 21.75 18.80 -13.76
C ALA A 181 21.89 19.87 -14.86
N GLU A 182 22.98 20.61 -14.83
CA GLU A 182 23.45 21.41 -15.96
C GLU A 182 24.25 20.54 -16.94
N ILE A 183 24.21 20.86 -18.24
CA ILE A 183 25.08 20.23 -19.23
C ILE A 183 26.56 20.60 -18.92
N GLY A 184 27.43 19.60 -19.04
CA GLY A 184 28.85 19.72 -18.62
C GLY A 184 29.08 19.20 -17.21
N SER A 185 28.04 18.86 -16.47
CA SER A 185 28.17 17.97 -15.33
C SER A 185 28.74 16.63 -15.81
N ASN A 186 29.87 16.21 -15.25
CA ASN A 186 30.47 14.90 -15.55
C ASN A 186 29.81 13.77 -14.77
N VAL A 187 28.63 14.01 -14.13
CA VAL A 187 27.95 13.08 -13.25
C VAL A 187 26.59 12.72 -13.85
N THR A 188 26.40 11.47 -14.18
CA THR A 188 25.11 10.91 -14.61
C THR A 188 24.31 10.39 -13.43
N LEU A 189 23.02 10.09 -13.63
CA LEU A 189 22.18 9.42 -12.62
C LEU A 189 22.84 8.11 -12.15
N TYR A 190 23.34 7.30 -13.07
CA TYR A 190 23.96 6.03 -12.72
C TYR A 190 25.30 6.16 -12.00
N ASP A 191 26.05 7.26 -12.19
CA ASP A 191 27.23 7.56 -11.36
C ASP A 191 26.82 7.82 -9.90
N ILE A 192 25.71 8.52 -9.68
CA ILE A 192 25.17 8.73 -8.34
C ILE A 192 24.67 7.42 -7.73
N VAL A 193 23.90 6.62 -8.50
CA VAL A 193 23.42 5.31 -8.06
C VAL A 193 24.57 4.39 -7.66
N ALA A 194 25.62 4.32 -8.48
CA ALA A 194 26.80 3.50 -8.22
C ALA A 194 27.51 3.94 -6.93
N LYS A 195 27.66 5.26 -6.74
CA LYS A 195 28.27 5.84 -5.53
C LYS A 195 27.45 5.54 -4.27
N GLU A 196 26.14 5.71 -4.32
CA GLU A 196 25.25 5.46 -3.17
C GLU A 196 25.25 3.97 -2.75
N LEU A 197 25.37 3.07 -3.74
CA LEU A 197 25.41 1.62 -3.49
C LEU A 197 26.82 1.07 -3.24
N GLY A 198 27.88 1.87 -3.45
CA GLY A 198 29.26 1.44 -3.33
C GLY A 198 29.65 0.35 -4.34
N ILE A 199 29.16 0.45 -5.59
CA ILE A 199 29.43 -0.50 -6.68
C ILE A 199 30.03 0.18 -7.89
N ALA A 200 30.55 -0.59 -8.84
CA ALA A 200 30.94 -0.07 -10.15
C ALA A 200 29.69 0.22 -11.00
N LYS A 201 29.74 1.30 -11.78
CA LYS A 201 28.61 1.70 -12.66
C LYS A 201 28.28 0.62 -13.68
N GLU A 202 29.29 -0.08 -14.19
CA GLU A 202 29.20 -1.14 -15.16
C GLU A 202 28.50 -2.40 -14.62
N ASP A 203 28.39 -2.52 -13.29
CA ASP A 203 27.66 -3.61 -12.64
C ASP A 203 26.15 -3.34 -12.53
N ILE A 204 25.70 -2.13 -12.82
CA ILE A 204 24.26 -1.81 -12.89
C ILE A 204 23.68 -2.41 -14.16
N LEU A 205 22.77 -3.38 -14.03
CA LEU A 205 22.14 -4.07 -15.15
C LEU A 205 20.78 -3.46 -15.52
N ASP A 206 19.96 -3.13 -14.53
CA ASP A 206 18.63 -2.55 -14.72
C ASP A 206 18.12 -1.92 -13.43
N THR A 207 17.06 -1.11 -13.52
CA THR A 207 16.52 -0.39 -12.36
C THR A 207 15.01 -0.27 -12.40
N ASP A 208 14.37 -0.34 -11.21
CA ASP A 208 13.02 0.16 -10.96
C ASP A 208 13.13 1.32 -9.97
N LEU A 209 13.31 2.54 -10.50
CA LEU A 209 13.50 3.76 -9.72
C LEU A 209 12.31 4.69 -9.85
N PHE A 210 11.95 5.33 -8.75
CA PHE A 210 10.80 6.23 -8.63
C PHE A 210 11.23 7.54 -7.98
N LEU A 211 10.55 8.63 -8.31
CA LEU A 211 10.69 9.88 -7.57
C LEU A 211 10.06 9.74 -6.19
N SER A 212 10.70 10.30 -5.19
CA SER A 212 10.26 10.24 -3.79
C SER A 212 10.04 11.65 -3.25
N ASN A 213 8.83 11.93 -2.74
CA ASN A 213 8.57 13.13 -1.98
C ASN A 213 9.34 13.07 -0.66
N ARG A 214 10.10 14.13 -0.34
CA ARG A 214 10.95 14.22 0.84
C ARG A 214 10.33 14.97 2.01
N VAL A 215 9.13 15.52 1.83
CA VAL A 215 8.41 16.16 2.93
C VAL A 215 8.02 15.09 3.94
N LYS A 216 8.55 15.21 5.14
CA LYS A 216 8.29 14.26 6.23
C LYS A 216 6.85 14.33 6.73
N GLY A 217 6.34 13.18 7.17
CA GLY A 217 5.03 13.13 7.80
C GLY A 217 4.96 13.97 9.07
N THR A 218 3.79 14.51 9.36
CA THR A 218 3.56 15.37 10.53
C THR A 218 2.17 15.21 11.11
N LEU A 219 2.04 15.60 12.37
CA LEU A 219 0.75 15.90 12.99
C LEU A 219 0.45 17.37 12.79
N TRP A 220 -0.81 17.71 12.50
CA TRP A 220 -1.22 19.10 12.26
C TRP A 220 -2.66 19.34 12.72
N GLY A 221 -3.08 20.60 12.69
CA GLY A 221 -4.34 21.07 13.26
C GLY A 221 -4.13 21.85 14.55
N ALA A 222 -5.18 22.46 15.08
CA ALA A 222 -5.09 23.30 16.27
C ALA A 222 -4.63 22.52 17.53
N GLU A 223 -5.02 21.23 17.61
CA GLU A 223 -4.68 20.31 18.69
C GLU A 223 -4.05 19.00 18.16
N ASN A 224 -3.43 19.03 16.97
CA ASN A 224 -2.86 17.87 16.28
C ASN A 224 -3.91 16.77 15.95
N GLU A 225 -5.08 17.17 15.50
CA GLU A 225 -6.18 16.25 15.18
C GLU A 225 -5.95 15.46 13.87
N PHE A 226 -5.01 15.88 13.06
CA PHE A 226 -4.77 15.33 11.74
C PHE A 226 -3.34 14.83 11.56
N ILE A 227 -3.16 13.89 10.66
CA ILE A 227 -1.86 13.48 10.12
C ILE A 227 -1.74 13.97 8.69
N ALA A 228 -0.52 14.27 8.25
CA ALA A 228 -0.21 14.45 6.83
C ALA A 228 1.09 13.72 6.50
N ALA A 229 1.07 12.94 5.45
CA ALA A 229 2.23 12.19 4.95
C ALA A 229 2.00 11.75 3.50
N GLY A 230 3.03 11.40 2.78
CA GLY A 230 2.87 10.68 1.53
C GLY A 230 2.52 9.21 1.75
N ARG A 231 1.85 8.58 0.79
CA ARG A 231 1.57 7.13 0.78
C ARG A 231 0.68 6.65 1.94
N LEU A 232 -0.20 7.50 2.47
CA LEU A 232 -1.24 7.06 3.39
C LEU A 232 -2.10 5.99 2.71
N ASP A 233 -2.43 6.22 1.46
CA ASP A 233 -2.96 5.25 0.53
C ASP A 233 -1.78 4.47 -0.11
N ASP A 234 -1.57 3.16 0.23
CA ASP A 234 -2.38 2.37 1.17
C ASP A 234 -1.52 1.85 2.34
N LEU A 235 -0.35 2.48 2.55
CA LEU A 235 0.58 2.04 3.60
C LEU A 235 0.01 2.17 5.03
N GLN A 236 -1.06 2.94 5.23
CA GLN A 236 -1.78 2.93 6.50
C GLN A 236 -2.45 1.58 6.75
N CYS A 237 -3.09 0.99 5.74
CA CYS A 237 -3.71 -0.34 5.85
C CYS A 237 -2.65 -1.45 5.93
N VAL A 238 -1.56 -1.33 5.14
CA VAL A 238 -0.41 -2.24 5.23
C VAL A 238 0.16 -2.28 6.64
N PHE A 239 0.43 -1.12 7.23
CA PHE A 239 1.00 -0.99 8.56
C PHE A 239 0.08 -1.57 9.63
N ALA A 240 -1.21 -1.20 9.61
CA ALA A 240 -2.19 -1.66 10.57
C ALA A 240 -2.38 -3.20 10.51
N GLY A 241 -2.40 -3.77 9.32
CA GLY A 241 -2.48 -5.23 9.13
C GLY A 241 -1.25 -5.95 9.66
N ALA A 242 -0.05 -5.41 9.38
CA ALA A 242 1.22 -5.99 9.81
C ALA A 242 1.40 -5.97 11.34
N GLU A 243 1.12 -4.84 12.00
CA GLU A 243 1.13 -4.73 13.47
C GLU A 243 0.10 -5.69 14.09
N SER A 244 -1.08 -5.78 13.48
CA SER A 244 -2.16 -6.62 13.98
C SER A 244 -1.86 -8.11 13.91
N ILE A 245 -1.28 -8.61 12.80
CA ILE A 245 -0.96 -10.04 12.65
C ILE A 245 0.19 -10.46 13.57
N VAL A 246 1.16 -9.58 13.82
CA VAL A 246 2.27 -9.85 14.75
C VAL A 246 1.76 -10.12 16.17
N GLU A 247 0.75 -9.40 16.61
CA GLU A 247 0.21 -9.53 17.97
C GLU A 247 -0.92 -10.55 18.10
N ALA A 248 -1.72 -10.73 17.05
CA ALA A 248 -2.91 -11.57 17.11
C ALA A 248 -2.57 -13.07 17.08
N LYS A 249 -3.45 -13.86 17.69
CA LYS A 249 -3.46 -15.33 17.59
C LYS A 249 -4.91 -15.79 17.41
N ASN A 250 -5.10 -16.82 16.60
CA ASN A 250 -6.38 -17.49 16.43
C ASN A 250 -6.24 -18.97 16.78
N LYS A 251 -7.29 -19.55 17.38
CA LYS A 251 -7.29 -20.96 17.79
C LYS A 251 -7.79 -21.89 16.69
N ASN A 252 -8.64 -21.36 15.79
CA ASN A 252 -9.41 -22.15 14.85
C ASN A 252 -9.09 -21.84 13.38
N ASN A 253 -8.58 -20.66 13.07
CA ASN A 253 -8.33 -20.22 11.70
C ASN A 253 -6.86 -19.84 11.50
N ILE A 254 -6.37 -20.02 10.29
CA ILE A 254 -5.09 -19.43 9.87
C ILE A 254 -5.35 -17.96 9.63
N ILE A 255 -4.60 -17.08 10.30
CA ILE A 255 -4.65 -15.65 10.04
C ILE A 255 -3.60 -15.28 9.00
N VAL A 256 -3.97 -14.43 8.04
CA VAL A 256 -3.17 -14.09 6.86
C VAL A 256 -3.21 -12.59 6.62
N HIS A 257 -2.05 -11.97 6.43
CA HIS A 257 -1.94 -10.60 5.94
C HIS A 257 -1.26 -10.58 4.58
N CYS A 258 -1.98 -10.13 3.56
CA CYS A 258 -1.51 -10.01 2.18
C CYS A 258 -1.20 -8.56 1.87
N VAL A 259 -0.03 -8.28 1.32
CA VAL A 259 0.31 -6.99 0.74
C VAL A 259 0.67 -7.22 -0.72
N PHE A 260 -0.20 -6.76 -1.61
CA PHE A 260 0.00 -6.84 -3.05
C PHE A 260 0.75 -5.61 -3.58
N ASP A 261 1.19 -5.68 -4.83
CA ASP A 261 1.82 -4.57 -5.55
C ASP A 261 1.01 -4.25 -6.81
N ASN A 262 1.26 -3.09 -7.40
CA ASN A 262 0.65 -2.63 -8.66
C ASN A 262 -0.88 -2.45 -8.61
N GLU A 263 -1.46 -2.17 -7.45
CA GLU A 263 -2.87 -1.80 -7.34
C GLU A 263 -3.16 -0.56 -8.20
N GLU A 264 -2.33 0.46 -8.08
CA GLU A 264 -2.45 1.77 -8.71
C GLU A 264 -2.39 1.76 -10.25
N VAL A 265 -2.01 0.61 -10.80
CA VAL A 265 -1.94 0.35 -12.25
C VAL A 265 -2.75 -0.88 -12.68
N GLY A 266 -3.70 -1.33 -11.85
CA GLY A 266 -4.74 -2.30 -12.18
C GLY A 266 -4.44 -3.74 -11.80
N SER A 267 -3.49 -4.01 -10.90
CA SER A 267 -3.24 -5.33 -10.28
C SER A 267 -2.89 -6.50 -11.24
N GLY A 268 -2.73 -6.25 -12.53
CA GLY A 268 -2.56 -7.27 -13.58
C GLY A 268 -1.14 -7.85 -13.71
N THR A 269 -0.39 -7.98 -12.61
CA THR A 269 0.99 -8.49 -12.60
C THR A 269 1.11 -9.77 -11.76
N LYS A 270 2.26 -10.46 -11.84
CA LYS A 270 2.51 -11.68 -11.03
C LYS A 270 2.47 -11.45 -9.53
N GLN A 271 2.63 -10.22 -9.05
CA GLN A 271 2.63 -9.78 -7.65
C GLN A 271 1.41 -8.96 -7.25
N GLY A 272 0.52 -8.65 -8.20
CA GLY A 272 -0.72 -7.91 -7.95
C GLY A 272 -1.88 -8.80 -7.47
N ALA A 273 -2.98 -8.17 -7.07
CA ALA A 273 -4.17 -8.87 -6.55
C ALA A 273 -4.83 -9.80 -7.58
N ALA A 274 -4.66 -9.55 -8.89
CA ALA A 274 -5.16 -10.41 -9.97
C ALA A 274 -4.31 -11.68 -10.17
N SER A 275 -3.15 -11.79 -9.50
CA SER A 275 -2.28 -12.96 -9.61
C SER A 275 -2.78 -14.15 -8.79
N THR A 276 -2.17 -15.30 -9.02
CA THR A 276 -2.40 -16.49 -8.20
C THR A 276 -1.67 -16.48 -6.87
N PHE A 277 -0.99 -15.39 -6.48
CA PHE A 277 -0.09 -15.37 -5.32
C PHE A 277 -0.79 -15.81 -4.04
N LEU A 278 -1.94 -15.24 -3.72
CA LEU A 278 -2.71 -15.65 -2.55
C LEU A 278 -3.16 -17.11 -2.67
N LYS A 279 -3.74 -17.50 -3.80
CA LYS A 279 -4.20 -18.87 -4.06
C LYS A 279 -3.07 -19.89 -3.89
N ASP A 280 -1.91 -19.61 -4.51
CA ASP A 280 -0.74 -20.50 -4.45
C ASP A 280 -0.29 -20.73 -3.00
N VAL A 281 -0.23 -19.65 -2.19
CA VAL A 281 0.15 -19.75 -0.78
C VAL A 281 -0.87 -20.55 0.01
N LEU A 282 -2.17 -20.25 -0.10
CA LEU A 282 -3.23 -20.95 0.65
C LEU A 282 -3.31 -22.43 0.31
N VAL A 283 -3.23 -22.79 -0.99
CA VAL A 283 -3.21 -24.20 -1.45
C VAL A 283 -2.01 -24.93 -0.89
N ARG A 284 -0.81 -24.31 -0.95
CA ARG A 284 0.43 -24.93 -0.47
C ARG A 284 0.45 -25.10 1.05
N VAL A 285 -0.11 -24.14 1.79
CA VAL A 285 -0.26 -24.23 3.26
C VAL A 285 -1.24 -25.35 3.62
N ASN A 286 -2.41 -25.42 2.96
CA ASN A 286 -3.38 -26.52 3.18
C ASN A 286 -2.71 -27.89 2.95
N LYS A 287 -2.00 -28.05 1.83
CA LYS A 287 -1.30 -29.30 1.50
C LYS A 287 -0.19 -29.64 2.49
N ALA A 288 0.59 -28.66 2.94
CA ALA A 288 1.67 -28.86 3.91
C ALA A 288 1.13 -29.34 5.27
N LEU A 289 -0.10 -28.92 5.63
CA LEU A 289 -0.80 -29.35 6.85
C LEU A 289 -1.56 -30.68 6.69
N GLY A 290 -1.43 -31.36 5.54
CA GLY A 290 -2.04 -32.67 5.28
C GLY A 290 -3.41 -32.63 4.61
N GLY A 291 -3.88 -31.43 4.20
CA GLY A 291 -5.12 -31.27 3.45
C GLY A 291 -4.99 -31.64 1.98
N ASP A 292 -6.12 -31.96 1.37
CA ASP A 292 -6.29 -32.23 -0.06
C ASP A 292 -7.05 -31.06 -0.74
N GLU A 293 -7.45 -31.24 -1.98
CA GLU A 293 -8.18 -30.23 -2.76
C GLU A 293 -9.58 -29.95 -2.15
N GLU A 294 -10.28 -31.01 -1.72
CA GLU A 294 -11.60 -30.86 -1.09
C GLU A 294 -11.55 -30.07 0.22
N SER A 295 -10.58 -30.39 1.08
CA SER A 295 -10.37 -29.65 2.33
C SER A 295 -9.97 -28.20 2.10
N TYR A 296 -9.24 -27.89 1.01
CA TYR A 296 -8.95 -26.53 0.60
C TYR A 296 -10.21 -25.74 0.25
N HIS A 297 -11.09 -26.32 -0.58
CA HIS A 297 -12.36 -25.69 -0.97
C HIS A 297 -13.28 -25.46 0.24
N GLN A 298 -13.36 -26.42 1.15
CA GLN A 298 -14.10 -26.26 2.40
C GLN A 298 -13.52 -25.15 3.29
N ALA A 299 -12.20 -25.06 3.39
CA ALA A 299 -11.53 -24.01 4.16
C ALA A 299 -11.80 -22.62 3.55
N VAL A 300 -11.72 -22.47 2.22
CA VAL A 300 -12.02 -21.23 1.52
C VAL A 300 -13.48 -20.80 1.75
N ALA A 301 -14.45 -21.74 1.68
CA ALA A 301 -15.85 -21.45 1.91
C ALA A 301 -16.15 -20.96 3.35
N ARG A 302 -15.29 -21.32 4.33
CA ARG A 302 -15.38 -20.87 5.72
C ARG A 302 -14.49 -19.65 6.02
N SER A 303 -13.91 -19.06 4.99
CA SER A 303 -12.97 -17.95 5.11
C SER A 303 -13.61 -16.61 4.90
N PHE A 304 -12.90 -15.56 5.31
CA PHE A 304 -13.32 -14.18 5.15
C PHE A 304 -12.12 -13.29 4.87
N MET A 305 -12.29 -12.32 3.96
CA MET A 305 -11.28 -11.31 3.64
C MET A 305 -11.76 -9.92 4.06
N VAL A 306 -10.89 -9.19 4.70
CA VAL A 306 -10.96 -7.73 4.88
C VAL A 306 -10.01 -7.12 3.87
N SER A 307 -10.55 -6.62 2.76
CA SER A 307 -9.83 -5.85 1.76
C SER A 307 -9.74 -4.41 2.24
N ALA A 308 -8.56 -3.99 2.62
CA ALA A 308 -8.33 -2.69 3.21
C ALA A 308 -7.56 -1.80 2.23
N ASP A 309 -8.15 -0.65 1.95
CA ASP A 309 -7.65 0.38 1.04
C ASP A 309 -8.37 1.68 1.37
N ASN A 310 -7.65 2.80 1.53
CA ASN A 310 -8.21 4.01 2.09
C ASN A 310 -9.43 4.55 1.33
N ALA A 311 -10.23 5.37 2.00
CA ALA A 311 -11.50 5.89 1.51
C ALA A 311 -11.50 7.42 1.46
N HIS A 312 -12.35 7.99 0.61
CA HIS A 312 -12.50 9.45 0.55
C HIS A 312 -13.28 9.98 1.75
N SER A 313 -12.72 10.97 2.44
CA SER A 313 -13.43 11.78 3.42
C SER A 313 -14.29 12.85 2.71
N VAL A 314 -15.39 13.27 3.34
CA VAL A 314 -16.04 14.53 2.94
C VAL A 314 -15.00 15.64 2.92
N HIS A 315 -14.88 16.33 1.77
CA HIS A 315 -13.93 17.43 1.62
C HIS A 315 -14.55 18.73 2.15
N PRO A 316 -13.88 19.46 3.05
CA PRO A 316 -14.47 20.64 3.71
C PRO A 316 -14.88 21.76 2.74
N ASN A 317 -14.19 21.90 1.61
CA ASN A 317 -14.50 22.92 0.58
C ASN A 317 -15.39 22.41 -0.56
N TYR A 318 -15.69 21.09 -0.62
CA TYR A 318 -16.45 20.45 -1.70
C TYR A 318 -17.39 19.37 -1.15
N THR A 319 -18.20 19.78 -0.17
CA THR A 319 -19.08 18.83 0.56
C THR A 319 -20.13 18.19 -0.35
N GLU A 320 -20.48 18.82 -1.44
CA GLU A 320 -21.41 18.34 -2.46
C GLU A 320 -20.84 17.20 -3.33
N LYS A 321 -19.52 16.95 -3.27
CA LYS A 321 -18.89 15.82 -3.99
C LYS A 321 -19.11 14.49 -3.29
N ALA A 322 -19.51 14.50 -2.02
CA ALA A 322 -19.88 13.28 -1.30
C ALA A 322 -21.36 12.92 -1.52
N ASP A 323 -21.69 11.63 -1.33
CA ASP A 323 -23.08 11.17 -1.28
C ASP A 323 -23.85 11.94 -0.18
N PRO A 324 -25.15 12.24 -0.34
CA PRO A 324 -25.89 13.03 0.64
C PRO A 324 -26.06 12.34 2.01
N CYS A 325 -26.00 11.00 2.08
CA CYS A 325 -26.26 10.22 3.28
C CYS A 325 -25.04 9.42 3.79
N ASN A 326 -24.20 8.92 2.88
CA ASN A 326 -23.03 8.11 3.19
C ASN A 326 -21.75 8.98 3.14
N ARG A 327 -21.48 9.64 4.26
CA ARG A 327 -20.56 10.78 4.35
C ARG A 327 -19.44 10.55 5.37
N PRO A 328 -18.45 9.70 5.06
CA PRO A 328 -17.37 9.46 6.02
C PRO A 328 -16.49 10.69 6.20
N VAL A 329 -16.00 10.86 7.41
CA VAL A 329 -15.08 11.93 7.80
C VAL A 329 -13.92 11.36 8.61
N VAL A 330 -12.79 12.02 8.58
CA VAL A 330 -11.59 11.68 9.35
C VAL A 330 -11.87 11.62 10.85
N ASN A 331 -11.16 10.79 11.59
CA ASN A 331 -11.29 10.62 13.06
C ASN A 331 -12.61 9.98 13.54
N LYS A 332 -13.42 9.44 12.66
CA LYS A 332 -14.72 8.87 13.02
C LYS A 332 -14.80 7.35 12.86
N GLY A 333 -13.67 6.70 12.68
CA GLY A 333 -13.57 5.24 12.63
C GLY A 333 -13.51 4.65 11.22
N VAL A 334 -13.54 3.32 11.17
CA VAL A 334 -13.37 2.55 9.93
C VAL A 334 -14.54 2.79 8.98
N VAL A 335 -14.22 2.95 7.71
CA VAL A 335 -15.20 3.13 6.63
C VAL A 335 -15.43 1.80 5.93
N ILE A 336 -16.67 1.31 5.86
CA ILE A 336 -17.08 0.19 5.01
C ILE A 336 -17.54 0.76 3.68
N LYS A 337 -16.94 0.26 2.58
CA LYS A 337 -17.18 0.74 1.22
C LYS A 337 -18.18 -0.16 0.50
N TYR A 338 -19.25 0.41 -0.10
CA TYR A 338 -20.26 -0.30 -0.90
C TYR A 338 -20.32 0.27 -2.31
N ASN A 339 -20.56 -0.60 -3.29
CA ASN A 339 -20.75 -0.19 -4.68
C ASN A 339 -21.69 -1.17 -5.41
N ALA A 340 -22.78 -0.66 -5.99
CA ALA A 340 -23.74 -1.47 -6.74
C ALA A 340 -23.13 -2.15 -7.97
N ASN A 341 -22.09 -1.59 -8.57
CA ASN A 341 -21.36 -2.16 -9.71
C ASN A 341 -20.27 -3.16 -9.27
N GLN A 342 -20.24 -3.55 -8.00
CA GLN A 342 -19.26 -4.49 -7.42
C GLN A 342 -17.80 -4.09 -7.64
N LYS A 343 -17.54 -2.79 -7.63
CA LYS A 343 -16.17 -2.25 -7.57
C LYS A 343 -15.56 -2.45 -6.18
N TYR A 344 -16.42 -2.60 -5.18
CA TYR A 344 -16.14 -3.09 -3.84
C TYR A 344 -16.92 -4.38 -3.62
N THR A 345 -16.32 -5.36 -2.96
CA THR A 345 -16.91 -6.70 -2.74
C THR A 345 -17.97 -6.73 -1.66
N THR A 346 -18.08 -5.66 -0.87
CA THR A 346 -18.99 -5.62 0.28
C THR A 346 -20.43 -5.85 -0.14
N ASP A 347 -21.07 -6.80 0.53
CA ASP A 347 -22.50 -7.07 0.49
C ASP A 347 -23.12 -6.98 1.89
N ALA A 348 -24.41 -7.35 2.03
CA ALA A 348 -25.10 -7.30 3.32
C ALA A 348 -24.51 -8.29 4.35
N VAL A 349 -24.04 -9.45 3.91
CA VAL A 349 -23.46 -10.47 4.79
C VAL A 349 -22.11 -10.01 5.32
N SER A 350 -21.19 -9.65 4.43
CA SER A 350 -19.85 -9.25 4.78
C SER A 350 -19.84 -7.94 5.57
N GLY A 351 -20.69 -6.97 5.20
CA GLY A 351 -20.86 -5.73 5.94
C GLY A 351 -21.37 -5.95 7.36
N ALA A 352 -22.36 -6.85 7.56
CA ALA A 352 -22.89 -7.18 8.88
C ALA A 352 -21.82 -7.85 9.77
N VAL A 353 -21.12 -8.84 9.24
CA VAL A 353 -20.04 -9.54 9.97
C VAL A 353 -18.97 -8.56 10.45
N PHE A 354 -18.52 -7.65 9.58
CA PHE A 354 -17.46 -6.73 9.94
C PHE A 354 -17.93 -5.63 10.91
N ARG A 355 -19.20 -5.19 10.84
CA ARG A 355 -19.78 -4.27 11.83
C ARG A 355 -19.79 -4.88 13.23
N GLU A 356 -20.14 -6.14 13.39
CA GLU A 356 -20.09 -6.83 14.68
C GLU A 356 -18.65 -6.95 15.21
N ILE A 357 -17.68 -7.24 14.35
CA ILE A 357 -16.25 -7.27 14.71
C ILE A 357 -15.79 -5.89 15.22
N CYS A 358 -16.18 -4.81 14.54
CA CYS A 358 -15.87 -3.46 14.99
C CYS A 358 -16.56 -3.11 16.31
N ALA A 359 -17.82 -3.54 16.51
CA ALA A 359 -18.54 -3.34 17.79
C ALA A 359 -17.83 -4.03 18.95
N GLU A 360 -17.37 -5.28 18.77
CA GLU A 360 -16.56 -5.99 19.77
C GLU A 360 -15.22 -5.29 20.06
N ALA A 361 -14.59 -4.71 19.03
CA ALA A 361 -13.37 -3.92 19.16
C ALA A 361 -13.61 -2.52 19.77
N LYS A 362 -14.87 -2.11 19.93
CA LYS A 362 -15.28 -0.74 20.31
C LYS A 362 -14.75 0.32 19.34
N VAL A 363 -14.74 -0.02 18.05
CA VAL A 363 -14.31 0.84 16.95
C VAL A 363 -15.54 1.41 16.25
N PRO A 364 -15.64 2.74 16.09
CA PRO A 364 -16.71 3.35 15.32
C PRO A 364 -16.64 2.95 13.85
N VAL A 365 -17.81 2.85 13.19
CA VAL A 365 -17.92 2.47 11.78
C VAL A 365 -18.70 3.53 11.01
N GLN A 366 -18.19 3.86 9.83
CA GLN A 366 -18.83 4.73 8.86
C GLN A 366 -19.15 3.95 7.58
N THR A 367 -19.93 4.55 6.70
CA THR A 367 -20.28 3.94 5.40
C THR A 367 -19.90 4.89 4.28
N PHE A 368 -19.28 4.36 3.23
CA PHE A 368 -18.99 5.06 1.99
C PHE A 368 -19.76 4.43 0.84
N VAL A 369 -20.38 5.30 0.04
CA VAL A 369 -20.95 5.00 -1.27
C VAL A 369 -20.61 6.17 -2.17
N ASN A 370 -20.28 5.93 -3.43
CA ASN A 370 -20.08 7.00 -4.40
C ASN A 370 -21.40 7.74 -4.65
N ARG A 371 -21.34 9.03 -4.98
CA ARG A 371 -22.49 9.71 -5.59
C ARG A 371 -22.96 8.93 -6.81
N SER A 372 -24.27 8.88 -7.05
CA SER A 372 -24.84 8.11 -8.16
C SER A 372 -24.37 8.53 -9.55
N ASP A 373 -23.90 9.79 -9.67
CA ASP A 373 -23.35 10.38 -10.90
C ASP A 373 -21.80 10.31 -10.98
N ALA A 374 -21.14 9.70 -10.00
CA ALA A 374 -19.69 9.56 -9.96
C ALA A 374 -19.25 8.11 -10.20
N ALA A 375 -18.32 7.90 -11.11
CA ALA A 375 -17.68 6.61 -11.27
C ALA A 375 -16.77 6.32 -10.06
N GLY A 376 -16.94 5.15 -9.44
CA GLY A 376 -16.05 4.68 -8.39
C GLY A 376 -14.79 4.05 -8.95
N GLY A 377 -13.70 4.11 -8.19
CA GLY A 377 -12.51 3.27 -8.38
C GLY A 377 -12.80 1.80 -8.04
N SER A 378 -11.88 0.91 -8.38
CA SER A 378 -11.85 -0.49 -7.91
C SER A 378 -10.83 -0.60 -6.80
N THR A 379 -10.84 -1.72 -6.06
CA THR A 379 -9.85 -2.05 -5.04
C THR A 379 -9.33 -3.48 -5.20
N LEU A 380 -8.58 -3.95 -4.22
CA LEU A 380 -7.99 -5.28 -4.20
C LEU A 380 -9.04 -6.41 -4.11
N GLY A 381 -10.12 -6.18 -3.35
CA GLY A 381 -11.07 -7.23 -2.97
C GLY A 381 -11.77 -7.89 -4.15
N ASN A 382 -12.39 -7.10 -5.01
CA ASN A 382 -13.11 -7.62 -6.18
C ASN A 382 -12.16 -8.29 -7.19
N ILE A 383 -10.91 -7.82 -7.28
CA ILE A 383 -9.88 -8.40 -8.16
C ILE A 383 -9.37 -9.72 -7.58
N SER A 384 -8.99 -9.74 -6.31
CA SER A 384 -8.49 -10.93 -5.61
C SER A 384 -9.52 -12.06 -5.58
N ASN A 385 -10.82 -11.73 -5.43
CA ASN A 385 -11.92 -12.70 -5.45
C ASN A 385 -12.07 -13.45 -6.77
N THR A 386 -11.49 -12.96 -7.87
CA THR A 386 -11.43 -13.71 -9.13
C THR A 386 -10.50 -14.93 -9.04
N GLN A 387 -9.57 -14.93 -8.10
CA GLN A 387 -8.59 -16.01 -7.90
C GLN A 387 -8.92 -16.89 -6.69
N VAL A 388 -9.42 -16.28 -5.60
CA VAL A 388 -9.86 -16.97 -4.39
C VAL A 388 -11.24 -16.42 -3.99
N SER A 389 -12.29 -17.10 -4.43
CA SER A 389 -13.66 -16.64 -4.24
C SER A 389 -14.14 -16.94 -2.82
N LEU A 390 -14.29 -15.92 -1.99
CA LEU A 390 -14.70 -16.01 -0.59
C LEU A 390 -15.48 -14.78 -0.15
N ASN A 391 -16.11 -14.82 1.02
CA ASN A 391 -16.78 -13.66 1.59
C ASN A 391 -15.76 -12.55 1.87
N ALA A 392 -16.02 -11.33 1.39
CA ALA A 392 -15.09 -10.22 1.54
C ALA A 392 -15.83 -8.90 1.83
N VAL A 393 -15.19 -8.07 2.63
CA VAL A 393 -15.61 -6.70 2.90
C VAL A 393 -14.50 -5.73 2.47
N ASP A 394 -14.85 -4.66 1.77
CA ASP A 394 -13.94 -3.57 1.47
C ASP A 394 -14.06 -2.47 2.52
N ILE A 395 -12.95 -2.13 3.12
CA ILE A 395 -12.86 -1.10 4.16
C ILE A 395 -11.73 -0.12 3.85
N GLY A 396 -11.65 0.96 4.63
CA GLY A 396 -10.50 1.87 4.61
C GLY A 396 -10.63 2.94 5.68
N MET A 397 -9.65 3.83 5.74
CA MET A 397 -9.72 5.03 6.58
C MET A 397 -10.02 6.24 5.71
N ALA A 398 -10.83 7.16 6.25
CA ALA A 398 -11.17 8.37 5.54
C ALA A 398 -9.97 9.31 5.43
N GLN A 399 -9.68 9.81 4.22
CA GLN A 399 -8.58 10.75 3.99
C GLN A 399 -8.93 11.83 2.98
N TRP A 400 -8.16 12.90 2.96
CA TRP A 400 -8.17 13.95 1.94
C TRP A 400 -6.95 13.86 1.04
N ALA A 401 -7.07 14.43 -0.15
CA ALA A 401 -6.00 14.52 -1.12
C ALA A 401 -5.37 13.17 -1.48
N MET A 402 -6.20 12.09 -1.52
CA MET A 402 -5.76 10.77 -2.01
C MET A 402 -5.03 10.91 -3.36
N HIS A 403 -3.93 10.19 -3.54
CA HIS A 403 -3.05 10.25 -4.71
C HIS A 403 -2.27 11.57 -4.87
N SER A 404 -2.23 12.43 -3.85
CA SER A 404 -1.23 13.49 -3.72
C SER A 404 0.10 12.92 -3.22
N PRO A 405 1.26 13.51 -3.54
CA PRO A 405 2.50 13.14 -2.85
C PRO A 405 2.47 13.45 -1.33
N TYR A 406 1.44 14.16 -0.85
CA TYR A 406 1.27 14.51 0.55
C TYR A 406 -0.23 14.53 0.89
N GLU A 407 -0.71 13.47 1.50
CA GLU A 407 -2.11 13.19 1.81
C GLU A 407 -2.41 13.52 3.28
N SER A 408 -3.69 13.61 3.64
CA SER A 408 -4.09 13.93 5.01
C SER A 408 -5.17 12.99 5.52
N GLY A 409 -5.01 12.51 6.77
CA GLY A 409 -5.95 11.65 7.47
C GLY A 409 -6.19 12.10 8.91
N GLY A 410 -6.94 11.32 9.66
CA GLY A 410 -7.24 11.59 11.07
C GLY A 410 -6.23 10.93 12.01
N VAL A 411 -5.86 11.63 13.09
CA VAL A 411 -4.91 11.10 14.09
C VAL A 411 -5.43 9.86 14.84
N LYS A 412 -6.75 9.65 14.88
CA LYS A 412 -7.36 8.51 15.58
C LYS A 412 -7.46 7.26 14.70
N ASP A 413 -7.37 7.45 13.40
CA ASP A 413 -7.83 6.46 12.43
C ASP A 413 -6.91 5.24 12.36
N THR A 414 -5.58 5.43 12.47
CA THR A 414 -4.62 4.31 12.53
C THR A 414 -4.90 3.38 13.71
N TYR A 415 -5.13 3.94 14.89
CA TYR A 415 -5.47 3.12 16.06
C TYR A 415 -6.79 2.36 15.90
N TYR A 416 -7.82 2.99 15.31
CA TYR A 416 -9.09 2.32 15.05
C TYR A 416 -8.91 1.16 14.06
N LEU A 417 -8.13 1.36 13.03
CA LEU A 417 -7.86 0.32 12.03
C LEU A 417 -7.10 -0.86 12.64
N GLU A 418 -6.02 -0.59 13.41
CA GLU A 418 -5.28 -1.62 14.15
C GLU A 418 -6.21 -2.42 15.09
N ALA A 419 -7.07 -1.74 15.84
CA ALA A 419 -7.98 -2.39 16.77
C ALA A 419 -9.00 -3.29 16.06
N ALA A 420 -9.56 -2.83 14.94
CA ALA A 420 -10.51 -3.60 14.13
C ALA A 420 -9.85 -4.84 13.49
N MET A 421 -8.67 -4.67 12.88
CA MET A 421 -7.93 -5.78 12.26
C MET A 421 -7.46 -6.81 13.30
N LYS A 422 -6.99 -6.36 14.45
CA LYS A 422 -6.61 -7.24 15.56
C LYS A 422 -7.79 -8.04 16.08
N GLN A 423 -8.97 -7.45 16.22
CA GLN A 423 -10.19 -8.16 16.60
C GLN A 423 -10.62 -9.15 15.52
N PHE A 424 -10.57 -8.77 14.24
CA PHE A 424 -10.84 -9.66 13.13
C PHE A 424 -9.95 -10.90 13.16
N PHE A 425 -8.65 -10.74 13.32
CA PHE A 425 -7.72 -11.86 13.40
C PHE A 425 -8.01 -12.79 14.59
N LYS A 426 -8.52 -12.28 15.71
CA LYS A 426 -8.87 -13.09 16.90
C LYS A 426 -10.20 -13.83 16.75
N THR A 427 -11.08 -13.38 15.88
CA THR A 427 -12.46 -13.91 15.72
C THR A 427 -12.42 -15.29 15.05
N ASP A 428 -13.20 -16.24 15.55
CA ASP A 428 -13.52 -17.48 14.82
C ASP A 428 -14.54 -17.14 13.72
N ILE A 429 -14.04 -16.75 12.56
CA ILE A 429 -14.89 -16.29 11.46
C ILE A 429 -15.72 -17.44 10.89
N SER A 430 -15.20 -18.67 10.92
CA SER A 430 -15.91 -19.86 10.44
C SER A 430 -17.17 -20.19 11.22
N ALA A 431 -17.30 -19.69 12.45
CA ALA A 431 -18.48 -19.84 13.29
C ALA A 431 -19.53 -18.72 13.07
N ARG A 432 -19.17 -17.64 12.34
CA ARG A 432 -20.05 -16.50 12.05
C ARG A 432 -20.71 -16.54 10.68
N LEU A 433 -20.16 -17.34 9.79
CA LEU A 433 -20.70 -17.55 8.45
C LEU A 433 -21.65 -18.75 8.53
N ALA A 434 -22.95 -18.48 8.36
CA ALA A 434 -23.99 -19.51 8.38
C ALA A 434 -24.01 -20.34 7.08
#